data_6086ae79cc10015006f806557f985d5f
#
_entry.id   6086ae79cc10015006f806557f985d5f
#
_cell.length_a   1.000
_cell.length_b   1.000
_cell.length_c   1.000
_cell.angle_alpha   90.00
_cell.angle_beta   90.00
_cell.angle_gamma   90.00
#
_symmetry.space_group_name_H-M   'P 1'
#
loop_
_entity.id
_entity.type
_entity.pdbx_description
1 polymer ?
#
loop_
_entity_poly.entity_id
_entity_poly.type
_entity_poly.pdbx_seq_one_letter_code
_entity_poly.pdbx_strand_id
1 'polypeptide(L)'
;MIMDYNRAVKDLNGMSKEDFLAKVCEIFDVSEIEHAADQSEEQLRPKQKGEYSMFLGEKWYLCRLKEADKNPDPVKGLDVSLLQDLLLDPVLGIKDPKTDDRIDFIGGIRGLKELERRVHTDCAVAFAMYPTSIGELFAVADAGLLMPPKSTWFEPKLRSGLFIHEIRQEDTNDSSR
;
A
#
# COMPACT_ATOMS: atom_id res chain seq x y z
N MET A 1 -14.40 -7.52 -2.67
CA MET A 1 -13.00 -7.89 -3.01
C MET A 1 -12.06 -6.89 -2.37
N ILE A 2 -10.94 -7.33 -1.81
CA ILE A 2 -9.87 -6.44 -1.36
C ILE A 2 -8.97 -6.19 -2.56
N MET A 3 -8.73 -4.93 -2.87
CA MET A 3 -7.86 -4.49 -3.95
C MET A 3 -6.60 -3.85 -3.39
N ASP A 4 -5.60 -3.72 -4.24
CA ASP A 4 -4.37 -2.99 -3.97
C ASP A 4 -4.66 -1.52 -3.64
N TYR A 5 -3.87 -0.96 -2.74
CA TYR A 5 -3.90 0.46 -2.40
C TYR A 5 -2.51 1.04 -2.64
N ASN A 6 -2.34 1.61 -3.82
CA ASN A 6 -1.06 2.03 -4.35
C ASN A 6 -0.61 3.38 -3.77
N ARG A 7 0.68 3.70 -3.90
CA ARG A 7 1.30 4.94 -3.43
C ARG A 7 1.93 5.69 -4.58
N ALA A 8 1.81 7.02 -4.55
CA ALA A 8 2.56 7.92 -5.42
C ALA A 8 3.21 9.00 -4.57
N VAL A 9 4.48 9.30 -4.81
CA VAL A 9 5.27 10.24 -4.02
C VAL A 9 5.77 11.36 -4.92
N LYS A 10 5.58 12.61 -4.47
CA LYS A 10 5.81 13.81 -5.27
C LYS A 10 7.27 14.12 -5.53
N ASP A 11 8.16 13.75 -4.60
CA ASP A 11 9.59 14.02 -4.72
C ASP A 11 10.44 12.87 -4.18
N LEU A 12 11.71 12.88 -4.50
CA LEU A 12 12.68 11.86 -4.07
C LEU A 12 13.55 12.36 -2.88
N ASN A 13 13.03 13.25 -2.06
CA ASN A 13 13.76 13.80 -0.90
C ASN A 13 15.12 14.42 -1.29
N GLY A 14 15.15 15.13 -2.43
CA GLY A 14 16.35 15.79 -2.94
C GLY A 14 17.35 14.89 -3.67
N MET A 15 17.08 13.59 -3.80
CA MET A 15 17.93 12.65 -4.53
C MET A 15 17.69 12.70 -6.05
N SER A 16 18.72 12.34 -6.83
CA SER A 16 18.53 11.99 -8.24
C SER A 16 17.78 10.65 -8.37
N LYS A 17 17.27 10.34 -9.57
CA LYS A 17 16.61 9.03 -9.83
C LYS A 17 17.59 7.88 -9.66
N GLU A 18 18.83 8.08 -10.05
CA GLU A 18 19.92 7.12 -9.96
C GLU A 18 20.31 6.84 -8.50
N ASP A 19 20.45 7.88 -7.68
CA ASP A 19 20.75 7.73 -6.25
C ASP A 19 19.59 7.07 -5.51
N PHE A 20 18.35 7.45 -5.84
CA PHE A 20 17.17 6.82 -5.27
C PHE A 20 17.09 5.33 -5.64
N LEU A 21 17.29 4.99 -6.92
CA LEU A 21 17.30 3.58 -7.37
C LEU A 21 18.40 2.78 -6.67
N ALA A 22 19.59 3.36 -6.47
CA ALA A 22 20.65 2.73 -5.71
C ALA A 22 20.21 2.40 -4.26
N LYS A 23 19.53 3.34 -3.59
CA LYS A 23 18.96 3.13 -2.25
C LYS A 23 17.89 2.03 -2.23
N VAL A 24 17.03 1.97 -3.24
CA VAL A 24 16.04 0.90 -3.38
C VAL A 24 16.73 -0.46 -3.53
N CYS A 25 17.82 -0.55 -4.30
CA CYS A 25 18.59 -1.78 -4.47
C CYS A 25 19.31 -2.24 -3.18
N GLU A 26 19.61 -1.35 -2.24
CA GLU A 26 20.12 -1.75 -0.92
C GLU A 26 19.09 -2.56 -0.12
N ILE A 27 17.80 -2.23 -0.29
CA ILE A 27 16.66 -2.77 0.47
C ILE A 27 16.02 -3.97 -0.24
N PHE A 28 15.85 -3.87 -1.56
CA PHE A 28 15.15 -4.85 -2.38
C PHE A 28 16.05 -5.48 -3.43
N ASP A 29 15.68 -6.68 -3.87
CA ASP A 29 16.17 -7.23 -5.12
C ASP A 29 15.36 -6.62 -6.26
N VAL A 30 16.03 -5.79 -7.08
CA VAL A 30 15.37 -4.97 -8.11
C VAL A 30 15.68 -5.50 -9.49
N SER A 31 14.66 -5.64 -10.33
CA SER A 31 14.79 -5.95 -11.75
C SER A 31 13.90 -5.05 -12.59
N GLU A 32 14.41 -4.55 -13.70
CA GLU A 32 13.61 -3.79 -14.67
C GLU A 32 12.60 -4.72 -15.35
N ILE A 33 11.35 -4.27 -15.49
CA ILE A 33 10.30 -4.98 -16.22
C ILE A 33 10.25 -4.42 -17.63
N GLU A 34 10.63 -5.23 -18.61
CA GLU A 34 10.41 -4.89 -20.00
C GLU A 34 8.91 -4.91 -20.31
N HIS A 35 8.37 -3.76 -20.64
CA HIS A 35 6.94 -3.61 -20.96
C HIS A 35 6.76 -2.76 -22.20
N ALA A 36 6.06 -3.32 -23.19
CA ALA A 36 5.63 -2.57 -24.36
C ALA A 36 4.24 -1.98 -24.13
N ALA A 37 3.96 -0.82 -24.68
CA ALA A 37 2.72 -0.07 -24.46
C ALA A 37 1.42 -0.82 -24.83
N ASP A 38 1.53 -1.86 -25.66
CA ASP A 38 0.43 -2.73 -26.11
C ASP A 38 0.25 -3.99 -25.25
N GLN A 39 1.12 -4.21 -24.26
CA GLN A 39 1.04 -5.35 -23.36
C GLN A 39 0.07 -5.12 -22.22
N SER A 40 -0.41 -6.22 -21.63
CA SER A 40 -1.31 -6.18 -20.48
C SER A 40 -0.62 -5.64 -19.23
N GLU A 41 -1.28 -4.74 -18.50
CA GLU A 41 -0.84 -4.26 -17.19
C GLU A 41 -0.62 -5.39 -16.16
N GLU A 42 -1.17 -6.58 -16.43
CA GLU A 42 -1.07 -7.73 -15.54
C GLU A 42 0.40 -8.18 -15.32
N GLN A 43 1.27 -7.95 -16.29
CA GLN A 43 2.69 -8.26 -16.17
C GLN A 43 3.43 -7.29 -15.23
N LEU A 44 2.91 -6.08 -15.10
CA LEU A 44 3.45 -5.04 -14.23
C LEU A 44 3.02 -5.18 -12.77
N ARG A 45 1.96 -5.96 -12.50
CA ARG A 45 1.46 -6.13 -11.13
C ARG A 45 2.36 -7.05 -10.31
N PRO A 46 2.60 -6.72 -9.02
CA PRO A 46 3.23 -7.67 -8.10
C PRO A 46 2.38 -8.94 -8.03
N LYS A 47 3.03 -10.11 -7.96
CA LYS A 47 2.38 -11.42 -8.03
C LYS A 47 2.17 -12.08 -6.67
N GLN A 48 2.90 -11.62 -5.67
CA GLN A 48 2.88 -12.19 -4.32
C GLN A 48 3.28 -11.16 -3.27
N LYS A 49 2.98 -11.48 -2.02
CA LYS A 49 3.43 -10.71 -0.87
C LYS A 49 4.95 -10.53 -0.88
N GLY A 50 5.41 -9.33 -0.52
CA GLY A 50 6.83 -8.94 -0.55
C GLY A 50 7.31 -8.50 -1.94
N GLU A 51 6.43 -8.42 -2.93
CA GLU A 51 6.71 -7.81 -4.22
C GLU A 51 6.01 -6.46 -4.33
N TYR A 52 6.73 -5.51 -4.93
CA TYR A 52 6.24 -4.18 -5.25
C TYR A 52 6.63 -3.86 -6.69
N SER A 53 5.75 -3.25 -7.45
CA SER A 53 6.13 -2.73 -8.76
C SER A 53 6.30 -1.22 -8.66
N MET A 54 7.50 -0.73 -8.95
CA MET A 54 7.85 0.69 -8.85
C MET A 54 7.94 1.29 -10.25
N PHE A 55 7.23 2.39 -10.47
CA PHE A 55 7.39 3.22 -11.67
C PHE A 55 8.23 4.45 -11.33
N LEU A 56 9.41 4.54 -11.96
CA LEU A 56 10.38 5.61 -11.75
C LEU A 56 10.85 6.14 -13.11
N GLY A 57 10.61 7.41 -13.37
CA GLY A 57 10.90 8.01 -14.68
C GLY A 57 9.99 7.41 -15.75
N GLU A 58 10.56 6.63 -16.66
CA GLU A 58 9.87 6.01 -17.79
C GLU A 58 9.87 4.47 -17.69
N LYS A 59 10.25 3.92 -16.52
CA LYS A 59 10.51 2.49 -16.38
C LYS A 59 9.78 1.88 -15.20
N TRP A 60 9.35 0.64 -15.41
CA TRP A 60 8.83 -0.21 -14.35
C TRP A 60 9.92 -1.12 -13.79
N TYR A 61 9.93 -1.26 -12.48
CA TYR A 61 10.84 -2.12 -11.74
C TYR A 61 10.06 -3.05 -10.83
N LEU A 62 10.41 -4.33 -10.82
CA LEU A 62 9.96 -5.27 -9.81
C LEU A 62 10.94 -5.25 -8.65
N CYS A 63 10.45 -4.87 -7.47
CA CYS A 63 11.20 -4.82 -6.23
C CYS A 63 10.74 -5.97 -5.34
N ARG A 64 11.62 -6.92 -5.02
CA ARG A 64 11.34 -8.04 -4.12
C ARG A 64 12.00 -7.82 -2.79
N LEU A 65 11.22 -7.97 -1.71
CA LEU A 65 11.74 -7.88 -0.35
C LEU A 65 12.75 -9.01 -0.10
N LYS A 66 13.92 -8.66 0.44
CA LYS A 66 14.94 -9.63 0.82
C LYS A 66 14.46 -10.46 2.02
N GLU A 67 14.87 -11.74 2.08
CA GLU A 67 14.46 -12.65 3.18
C GLU A 67 14.81 -12.09 4.56
N ALA A 68 15.95 -11.41 4.71
CA ALA A 68 16.39 -10.83 5.97
C ALA A 68 15.47 -9.73 6.50
N ASP A 69 14.68 -9.10 5.64
CA ASP A 69 13.80 -7.98 5.97
C ASP A 69 12.35 -8.40 6.20
N LYS A 70 12.02 -9.69 6.05
CA LYS A 70 10.70 -10.24 6.37
C LYS A 70 10.43 -10.17 7.87
N ASN A 71 9.23 -9.74 8.23
CA ASN A 71 8.82 -9.61 9.62
C ASN A 71 7.62 -10.52 9.90
N PRO A 72 7.67 -11.39 10.93
CA PRO A 72 6.56 -12.27 11.30
C PRO A 72 5.44 -11.58 12.07
N ASP A 73 5.63 -10.35 12.53
CA ASP A 73 4.58 -9.59 13.23
C ASP A 73 3.40 -9.33 12.29
N PRO A 74 2.14 -9.53 12.73
CA PRO A 74 0.98 -9.42 11.87
C PRO A 74 0.76 -8.02 11.30
N VAL A 75 1.23 -6.96 11.95
CA VAL A 75 1.14 -5.57 11.46
C VAL A 75 2.41 -5.13 10.76
N LYS A 76 3.57 -5.32 11.39
CA LYS A 76 4.88 -4.91 10.82
C LYS A 76 5.26 -5.75 9.61
N GLY A 77 4.76 -6.98 9.51
CA GLY A 77 4.97 -7.86 8.36
C GLY A 77 4.04 -7.62 7.18
N LEU A 78 3.13 -6.65 7.24
CA LEU A 78 2.32 -6.24 6.09
C LEU A 78 3.18 -5.49 5.06
N ASP A 79 2.95 -5.72 3.79
CA ASP A 79 3.69 -5.04 2.71
C ASP A 79 3.64 -3.52 2.83
N VAL A 80 2.51 -2.98 3.29
CA VAL A 80 2.34 -1.53 3.52
C VAL A 80 3.23 -1.02 4.64
N SER A 81 3.41 -1.81 5.71
CA SER A 81 4.30 -1.47 6.84
C SER A 81 5.77 -1.59 6.43
N LEU A 82 6.12 -2.67 5.73
CA LEU A 82 7.49 -2.89 5.25
C LEU A 82 7.93 -1.80 4.27
N LEU A 83 7.07 -1.40 3.34
CA LEU A 83 7.38 -0.28 2.45
C LEU A 83 7.56 1.02 3.23
N GLN A 84 6.72 1.28 4.23
CA GLN A 84 6.80 2.45 5.11
C GLN A 84 8.12 2.47 5.88
N ASP A 85 8.41 1.38 6.59
CA ASP A 85 9.51 1.31 7.55
C ASP A 85 10.89 1.19 6.87
N LEU A 86 10.95 0.59 5.69
CA LEU A 86 12.22 0.34 4.98
C LEU A 86 12.54 1.41 3.94
N LEU A 87 11.53 2.05 3.35
CA LEU A 87 11.74 2.98 2.23
C LEU A 87 11.14 4.36 2.43
N LEU A 88 9.83 4.46 2.73
CA LEU A 88 9.15 5.75 2.75
C LEU A 88 9.68 6.66 3.87
N ASP A 89 9.87 6.14 5.07
CA ASP A 89 10.43 6.90 6.18
C ASP A 89 11.95 7.11 6.03
N PRO A 90 12.81 6.06 6.01
CA PRO A 90 14.26 6.27 6.09
C PRO A 90 14.86 6.88 4.84
N VAL A 91 14.29 6.65 3.66
CA VAL A 91 14.84 7.13 2.37
C VAL A 91 14.12 8.38 1.88
N LEU A 92 12.79 8.36 1.86
CA LEU A 92 12.01 9.50 1.36
C LEU A 92 11.62 10.50 2.46
N GLY A 93 11.88 10.18 3.74
CA GLY A 93 11.61 11.06 4.87
C GLY A 93 10.12 11.23 5.19
N ILE A 94 9.26 10.33 4.70
CA ILE A 94 7.81 10.34 4.94
C ILE A 94 7.52 9.58 6.24
N LYS A 95 7.52 10.29 7.36
CA LYS A 95 7.35 9.69 8.70
C LYS A 95 5.92 9.27 8.99
N ASP A 96 4.97 10.12 8.66
CA ASP A 96 3.54 9.83 8.83
C ASP A 96 2.79 10.02 7.50
N PRO A 97 2.45 8.92 6.82
CA PRO A 97 1.77 8.99 5.53
C PRO A 97 0.34 9.53 5.59
N LYS A 98 -0.22 9.76 6.79
CA LYS A 98 -1.55 10.40 6.93
C LYS A 98 -1.49 11.90 6.78
N THR A 99 -0.38 12.52 7.18
CA THR A 99 -0.23 13.97 7.31
C THR A 99 0.79 14.56 6.35
N ASP A 100 1.61 13.73 5.70
CA ASP A 100 2.61 14.19 4.72
C ASP A 100 1.95 14.42 3.35
N ASP A 101 1.99 15.68 2.89
CA ASP A 101 1.41 16.09 1.60
C ASP A 101 2.18 15.57 0.38
N ARG A 102 3.35 14.97 0.57
CA ARG A 102 4.18 14.44 -0.52
C ARG A 102 3.76 13.05 -0.96
N ILE A 103 2.94 12.33 -0.17
CA ILE A 103 2.44 11.02 -0.54
C ILE A 103 0.94 11.05 -0.84
N ASP A 104 0.55 10.33 -1.89
CA ASP A 104 -0.83 10.14 -2.31
C ASP A 104 -1.17 8.66 -2.41
N PHE A 105 -2.46 8.34 -2.26
CA PHE A 105 -2.96 6.97 -2.24
C PHE A 105 -3.94 6.74 -3.39
N ILE A 106 -3.68 5.71 -4.19
CA ILE A 106 -4.41 5.41 -5.42
C ILE A 106 -5.00 4.01 -5.33
N GLY A 107 -6.34 3.92 -5.27
CA GLY A 107 -7.04 2.63 -5.25
C GLY A 107 -6.80 1.85 -6.54
N GLY A 108 -6.58 0.55 -6.43
CA GLY A 108 -6.26 -0.34 -7.55
C GLY A 108 -7.29 -0.38 -8.66
N ILE A 109 -8.53 0.04 -8.38
CA ILE A 109 -9.59 0.19 -9.39
C ILE A 109 -9.21 1.16 -10.52
N ARG A 110 -8.27 2.08 -10.28
CA ARG A 110 -7.82 3.05 -11.30
C ARG A 110 -6.80 2.49 -12.29
N GLY A 111 -6.27 1.28 -12.02
CA GLY A 111 -5.24 0.63 -12.85
C GLY A 111 -3.86 1.25 -12.68
N LEU A 112 -2.87 0.62 -13.32
CA LEU A 112 -1.46 1.05 -13.22
C LEU A 112 -1.16 2.26 -14.11
N LYS A 113 -1.92 2.48 -15.18
CA LYS A 113 -1.81 3.70 -16.02
C LYS A 113 -2.02 5.00 -15.22
N GLU A 114 -2.80 4.93 -14.15
CA GLU A 114 -2.94 6.09 -13.27
C GLU A 114 -1.63 6.38 -12.51
N LEU A 115 -0.86 5.37 -12.15
CA LEU A 115 0.46 5.53 -11.52
C LEU A 115 1.44 6.19 -12.49
N GLU A 116 1.49 5.72 -13.74
CA GLU A 116 2.30 6.33 -14.80
C GLU A 116 1.90 7.79 -15.01
N ARG A 117 0.58 8.05 -15.17
CA ARG A 117 0.07 9.41 -15.32
C ARG A 117 0.52 10.33 -14.17
N ARG A 118 0.45 9.86 -12.93
CA ARG A 118 0.87 10.64 -11.76
C ARG A 118 2.37 10.95 -11.79
N VAL A 119 3.21 9.99 -12.15
CA VAL A 119 4.67 10.23 -12.27
C VAL A 119 5.00 11.20 -13.40
N HIS A 120 4.22 11.19 -14.50
CA HIS A 120 4.41 12.14 -15.59
C HIS A 120 3.86 13.54 -15.30
N THR A 121 3.01 13.72 -14.28
CA THR A 121 2.37 15.02 -14.01
C THR A 121 2.84 15.67 -12.71
N ASP A 122 2.79 14.99 -11.59
CA ASP A 122 2.91 15.61 -10.27
C ASP A 122 3.66 14.77 -9.23
N CYS A 123 4.11 13.57 -9.59
CA CYS A 123 4.87 12.68 -8.71
C CYS A 123 6.23 12.33 -9.32
N ALA A 124 7.17 11.91 -8.48
CA ALA A 124 8.49 11.48 -8.92
C ALA A 124 8.61 9.95 -9.01
N VAL A 125 7.84 9.24 -8.18
CA VAL A 125 7.82 7.77 -8.12
C VAL A 125 6.45 7.27 -7.70
N ALA A 126 6.07 6.08 -8.17
CA ALA A 126 4.86 5.40 -7.74
C ALA A 126 5.11 3.92 -7.47
N PHE A 127 4.35 3.35 -6.54
CA PHE A 127 4.45 1.96 -6.12
C PHE A 127 3.09 1.28 -6.25
N ALA A 128 3.04 0.22 -7.07
CA ALA A 128 1.93 -0.72 -7.08
C ALA A 128 2.18 -1.78 -6.01
N MET A 129 1.17 -1.98 -5.18
CA MET A 129 1.21 -2.89 -4.03
C MET A 129 0.56 -4.23 -4.37
N TYR A 130 1.02 -5.30 -3.73
CA TYR A 130 0.23 -6.52 -3.68
C TYR A 130 -0.98 -6.33 -2.76
N PRO A 131 -2.18 -6.78 -3.13
CA PRO A 131 -3.37 -6.62 -2.28
C PRO A 131 -3.20 -7.35 -0.95
N THR A 132 -3.51 -6.68 0.16
CA THR A 132 -3.58 -7.33 1.48
C THR A 132 -4.59 -8.47 1.44
N SER A 133 -4.20 -9.64 1.87
CA SER A 133 -5.06 -10.82 1.91
C SER A 133 -6.06 -10.77 3.07
N ILE A 134 -7.17 -11.52 2.94
CA ILE A 134 -8.14 -11.66 4.03
C ILE A 134 -7.52 -12.37 5.24
N GLY A 135 -6.56 -13.27 5.02
CA GLY A 135 -5.83 -13.95 6.09
C GLY A 135 -4.97 -13.00 6.91
N GLU A 136 -4.30 -12.03 6.27
CA GLU A 136 -3.56 -10.99 6.96
C GLU A 136 -4.48 -10.07 7.79
N LEU A 137 -5.66 -9.74 7.24
CA LEU A 137 -6.65 -8.96 7.97
C LEU A 137 -7.10 -9.68 9.24
N PHE A 138 -7.38 -10.99 9.15
CA PHE A 138 -7.77 -11.80 10.30
C PHE A 138 -6.62 -11.95 11.31
N ALA A 139 -5.38 -12.15 10.84
CA ALA A 139 -4.24 -12.24 11.74
C ALA A 139 -4.04 -10.97 12.58
N VAL A 140 -4.25 -9.79 12.01
CA VAL A 140 -4.21 -8.52 12.73
C VAL A 140 -5.37 -8.42 13.72
N ALA A 141 -6.59 -8.80 13.31
CA ALA A 141 -7.77 -8.75 14.17
C ALA A 141 -7.69 -9.74 15.33
N ASP A 142 -7.24 -10.97 15.09
CA ASP A 142 -7.07 -12.01 16.13
C ASP A 142 -5.99 -11.62 17.15
N ALA A 143 -4.98 -10.87 16.71
CA ALA A 143 -3.96 -10.29 17.60
C ALA A 143 -4.48 -9.08 18.42
N GLY A 144 -5.72 -8.63 18.22
CA GLY A 144 -6.28 -7.44 18.87
C GLY A 144 -5.62 -6.14 18.41
N LEU A 145 -4.99 -6.13 17.25
CA LEU A 145 -4.26 -5.00 16.70
C LEU A 145 -5.09 -4.25 15.64
N LEU A 146 -4.62 -3.08 15.24
CA LEU A 146 -5.26 -2.26 14.21
C LEU A 146 -4.45 -2.31 12.92
N MET A 147 -5.17 -2.37 11.80
CA MET A 147 -4.56 -2.22 10.48
C MET A 147 -3.93 -0.83 10.31
N PRO A 148 -2.76 -0.75 9.66
CA PRO A 148 -2.20 0.54 9.28
C PRO A 148 -3.16 1.33 8.39
N PRO A 149 -3.07 2.65 8.37
CA PRO A 149 -3.91 3.47 7.50
C PRO A 149 -3.64 3.16 6.03
N LYS A 150 -4.70 3.19 5.21
CA LYS A 150 -4.58 3.01 3.77
C LYS A 150 -3.93 1.67 3.35
N SER A 151 -4.17 0.61 4.12
CA SER A 151 -3.67 -0.74 3.85
C SER A 151 -4.58 -1.58 2.96
N THR A 152 -5.88 -1.26 2.94
CA THR A 152 -6.88 -2.02 2.16
C THR A 152 -7.81 -1.09 1.39
N TRP A 153 -8.17 -1.50 0.18
CA TRP A 153 -9.24 -0.89 -0.60
C TRP A 153 -10.34 -1.92 -0.83
N PHE A 154 -11.53 -1.68 -0.29
CA PHE A 154 -12.68 -2.56 -0.49
C PHE A 154 -13.52 -2.10 -1.68
N GLU A 155 -13.84 -3.04 -2.58
CA GLU A 155 -14.73 -2.78 -3.72
C GLU A 155 -15.75 -3.92 -3.88
N PRO A 156 -17.04 -3.65 -4.01
CA PRO A 156 -17.69 -2.34 -3.86
C PRO A 156 -17.61 -1.84 -2.41
N LYS A 157 -17.63 -0.52 -2.23
CA LYS A 157 -17.71 0.08 -0.90
C LYS A 157 -19.05 -0.27 -0.26
N LEU A 158 -19.03 -0.71 0.99
CA LEU A 158 -20.22 -0.92 1.78
C LEU A 158 -21.00 0.39 1.88
N ARG A 159 -22.28 0.35 1.54
CA ARG A 159 -23.18 1.51 1.72
C ARG A 159 -23.64 1.53 3.17
N SER A 160 -23.43 2.65 3.86
CA SER A 160 -24.02 2.90 5.17
C SER A 160 -25.49 3.28 5.02
N GLY A 161 -26.31 2.91 6.01
CA GLY A 161 -27.73 3.31 6.07
C GLY A 161 -28.69 2.44 5.25
N LEU A 162 -28.25 1.34 4.62
CA LEU A 162 -29.15 0.36 3.98
C LEU A 162 -29.95 -0.45 5.00
N PHE A 163 -29.34 -0.72 6.17
CA PHE A 163 -29.98 -1.38 7.30
C PHE A 163 -29.68 -0.56 8.56
N ILE A 164 -30.72 -0.16 9.27
CA ILE A 164 -30.61 0.50 10.57
C ILE A 164 -31.17 -0.48 11.59
N HIS A 165 -30.31 -0.93 12.50
CA HIS A 165 -30.72 -1.70 13.68
C HIS A 165 -30.72 -0.77 14.88
N GLU A 166 -31.90 -0.57 15.45
CA GLU A 166 -32.06 0.25 16.65
C GLU A 166 -31.63 -0.57 17.87
N ILE A 167 -30.56 -0.17 18.54
CA ILE A 167 -30.14 -0.78 19.80
C ILE A 167 -30.99 -0.11 20.90
N ARG A 168 -32.05 -0.78 21.34
CA ARG A 168 -32.79 -0.35 22.54
C ARG A 168 -31.92 -0.68 23.75
N GLN A 169 -31.67 0.31 24.61
CA GLN A 169 -31.23 0.03 25.97
C GLN A 169 -32.38 -0.72 26.66
N GLU A 170 -32.13 -1.94 27.09
CA GLU A 170 -33.01 -2.60 28.04
C GLU A 170 -32.99 -1.76 29.31
N ASP A 171 -34.14 -1.19 29.64
CA ASP A 171 -34.34 -0.49 30.90
C ASP A 171 -34.10 -1.51 32.04
N THR A 172 -32.94 -1.43 32.68
CA THR A 172 -32.68 -2.11 33.94
C THR A 172 -33.49 -1.40 35.05
N ASN A 173 -34.79 -1.55 35.01
CA ASN A 173 -35.70 -1.15 36.08
C ASN A 173 -36.54 -2.36 36.46
N ASP A 174 -35.98 -3.29 37.19
CA ASP A 174 -36.74 -4.10 38.11
C ASP A 174 -36.00 -4.17 39.44
N SER A 175 -36.31 -3.17 40.24
CA SER A 175 -35.97 -3.19 41.65
C SER A 175 -37.24 -2.79 42.40
N SER A 176 -37.79 -3.68 43.10
CA SER A 176 -38.79 -3.47 44.15
C SER A 176 -40.16 -4.10 43.87
N ARG A 177 -40.29 -5.35 44.32
CA ARG A 177 -41.34 -5.65 45.33
C ARG A 177 -41.16 -7.09 45.89
#